data_f14af13b81c2edfaa493ad90e5bf8495
#
_entry.id   f14af13b81c2edfaa493ad90e5bf8495
#
_cell.length_a   1.000
_cell.length_b   1.000
_cell.length_c   1.000
_cell.angle_alpha   90.00
_cell.angle_beta   90.00
_cell.angle_gamma   90.00
#
_symmetry.space_group_name_H-M   'P 1'
#
loop_
_entity.id
_entity.type
_entity.pdbx_description
1 polymer ?
#
loop_
_entity_poly.entity_id
_entity_poly.type
_entity_poly.pdbx_seq_one_letter_code
_entity_poly.pdbx_strand_id
1 'polypeptide(L)'
;KYASDIFYPMLNTVTTKVDLSPQNFRDVLKNMINRFIENHKLAQSAHQEIMAMTHSDEDIAHFFQEHEIYMTDTIVKLLQSHGICSENLPEKVHISINLIDDLCHEIVYHKHKCMNYDVMIDLVVDTIVGLIK
;
A
#
# COMPACT_ATOMS: atom_id res chain seq x y z
N LYS A 1 -8.24 11.52 12.39
CA LYS A 1 -9.34 11.48 11.42
C LYS A 1 -8.85 11.30 9.99
N TYR A 2 -7.87 12.07 9.53
CA TYR A 2 -7.33 11.94 8.19
C TYR A 2 -6.71 10.56 7.94
N ALA A 3 -6.04 9.99 8.93
CA ALA A 3 -5.48 8.65 8.81
C ALA A 3 -6.58 7.63 8.54
N SER A 4 -7.69 7.71 9.28
CA SER A 4 -8.83 6.84 9.07
C SER A 4 -9.46 7.03 7.70
N ASP A 5 -9.59 8.29 7.25
CA ASP A 5 -10.18 8.61 5.94
C ASP A 5 -9.31 8.13 4.78
N ILE A 6 -7.99 8.02 4.98
CA ILE A 6 -7.05 7.53 3.96
C ILE A 6 -6.93 6.01 4.01
N PHE A 7 -6.69 5.44 5.19
CA PHE A 7 -6.37 4.02 5.34
C PHE A 7 -7.60 3.11 5.23
N TYR A 8 -8.74 3.49 5.79
CA TYR A 8 -9.93 2.65 5.74
C TYR A 8 -10.49 2.47 4.34
N PRO A 9 -10.57 3.50 3.49
CA PRO A 9 -10.94 3.28 2.08
C PRO A 9 -9.99 2.35 1.35
N MET A 10 -8.69 2.43 1.63
CA MET A 10 -7.70 1.53 1.05
C MET A 10 -7.94 0.09 1.50
N LEU A 11 -8.20 -0.12 2.80
CA LEU A 11 -8.50 -1.43 3.35
C LEU A 11 -9.78 -2.01 2.75
N ASN A 12 -10.81 -1.21 2.60
CA ASN A 12 -12.06 -1.64 1.98
C ASN A 12 -11.85 -2.09 0.54
N THR A 13 -10.96 -1.43 -0.19
CA THR A 13 -10.59 -1.82 -1.55
C THR A 13 -9.95 -3.22 -1.56
N VAL A 14 -9.12 -3.52 -0.56
CA VAL A 14 -8.42 -4.81 -0.46
C VAL A 14 -9.34 -5.90 0.09
N THR A 15 -10.25 -5.58 1.02
CA THR A 15 -11.09 -6.57 1.71
C THR A 15 -12.39 -6.89 0.99
N THR A 16 -12.80 -6.12 -0.03
CA THR A 16 -13.93 -6.51 -0.85
C THR A 16 -13.61 -7.81 -1.60
N LYS A 17 -14.65 -8.56 -1.96
CA LYS A 17 -14.48 -9.86 -2.63
C LYS A 17 -13.61 -9.72 -3.87
N VAL A 18 -12.38 -10.16 -3.76
CA VAL A 18 -11.39 -10.08 -4.83
C VAL A 18 -11.02 -11.49 -5.23
N ASP A 19 -10.97 -11.74 -6.53
CA ASP A 19 -10.45 -13.00 -7.04
C ASP A 19 -8.93 -12.91 -7.06
N LEU A 20 -8.28 -13.61 -6.12
CA LEU A 20 -6.83 -13.68 -6.01
C LEU A 20 -6.25 -14.93 -6.68
N SER A 21 -6.94 -15.48 -7.68
CA SER A 21 -6.37 -16.57 -8.49
C SER A 21 -5.03 -16.11 -9.08
N PRO A 22 -4.10 -17.04 -9.35
CA PRO A 22 -2.78 -16.67 -9.88
C PRO A 22 -2.85 -15.84 -11.16
N GLN A 23 -3.90 -16.00 -11.95
CA GLN A 23 -4.08 -15.26 -13.20
C GLN A 23 -4.48 -13.81 -12.96
N ASN A 24 -5.20 -13.52 -11.86
CA ASN A 24 -5.77 -12.20 -11.58
C ASN A 24 -4.98 -11.42 -10.53
N PHE A 25 -4.09 -12.05 -9.79
CA PHE A 25 -3.33 -11.40 -8.71
C PHE A 25 -2.61 -10.15 -9.21
N ARG A 26 -1.95 -10.27 -10.36
CA ARG A 26 -1.21 -9.17 -10.95
C ARG A 26 -2.11 -7.98 -11.27
N ASP A 27 -3.27 -8.24 -11.86
CA ASP A 27 -4.23 -7.18 -12.21
C ASP A 27 -4.84 -6.55 -10.94
N VAL A 28 -5.12 -7.35 -9.94
CA VAL A 28 -5.62 -6.86 -8.64
C VAL A 28 -4.61 -5.92 -7.99
N LEU A 29 -3.33 -6.31 -7.96
CA LEU A 29 -2.26 -5.47 -7.43
C LEU A 29 -2.14 -4.15 -8.20
N LYS A 30 -2.16 -4.20 -9.50
CA LYS A 30 -2.04 -3.01 -10.33
C LYS A 30 -3.21 -2.05 -10.10
N ASN A 31 -4.42 -2.57 -10.02
CA ASN A 31 -5.61 -1.77 -9.72
C ASN A 31 -5.54 -1.15 -8.32
N MET A 32 -5.05 -1.90 -7.35
CA MET A 32 -4.88 -1.42 -5.98
C MET A 32 -3.86 -0.27 -5.93
N ILE A 33 -2.73 -0.42 -6.62
CA ILE A 33 -1.71 0.63 -6.69
C ILE A 33 -2.29 1.91 -7.31
N ASN A 34 -3.03 1.78 -8.40
CA ASN A 34 -3.66 2.93 -9.05
C ASN A 34 -4.65 3.64 -8.11
N ARG A 35 -5.41 2.89 -7.32
CA ARG A 35 -6.32 3.47 -6.31
C ARG A 35 -5.56 4.17 -5.19
N PHE A 36 -4.45 3.61 -4.74
CA PHE A 36 -3.59 4.25 -3.75
C PHE A 36 -3.05 5.59 -4.26
N ILE A 37 -2.63 5.63 -5.52
CA ILE A 37 -2.16 6.86 -6.16
C ILE A 37 -3.27 7.92 -6.15
N GLU A 38 -4.48 7.55 -6.56
CA GLU A 38 -5.60 8.50 -6.57
C GLU A 38 -5.96 8.99 -5.16
N ASN A 39 -5.96 8.09 -4.18
CA ASN A 39 -6.23 8.47 -2.80
C ASN A 39 -5.17 9.43 -2.25
N HIS A 40 -3.90 9.23 -2.61
CA HIS A 40 -2.81 10.14 -2.21
C HIS A 40 -2.97 11.52 -2.83
N LYS A 41 -3.41 11.60 -4.08
CA LYS A 41 -3.67 12.89 -4.75
C LYS A 41 -4.75 13.68 -4.03
N LEU A 42 -5.84 13.01 -3.63
CA LEU A 42 -6.95 13.66 -2.95
C LEU A 42 -6.58 14.18 -1.56
N ALA A 43 -5.62 13.54 -0.92
CA ALA A 43 -5.21 13.85 0.45
C ALA A 43 -3.91 14.66 0.53
N GLN A 44 -3.44 15.24 -0.57
CA GLN A 44 -2.10 15.84 -0.64
C GLN A 44 -1.82 16.86 0.45
N SER A 45 -2.69 17.85 0.63
CA SER A 45 -2.51 18.90 1.66
C SER A 45 -2.52 18.34 3.07
N ALA A 46 -3.48 17.47 3.36
CA ALA A 46 -3.59 16.82 4.65
C ALA A 46 -2.39 15.93 4.94
N HIS A 47 -1.91 15.22 3.91
CA HIS A 47 -0.75 14.34 4.04
C HIS A 47 0.50 15.11 4.45
N GLN A 48 0.75 16.26 3.84
CA GLN A 48 1.91 17.10 4.17
C GLN A 48 1.85 17.58 5.62
N GLU A 49 0.68 18.01 6.09
CA GLU A 49 0.50 18.42 7.49
C GLU A 49 0.74 17.25 8.44
N ILE A 50 0.19 16.10 8.14
CA ILE A 50 0.33 14.89 8.97
C ILE A 50 1.80 14.46 9.04
N MET A 51 2.52 14.47 7.93
CA MET A 51 3.94 14.09 7.92
C MET A 51 4.79 15.07 8.74
N ALA A 52 4.48 16.36 8.70
CA ALA A 52 5.15 17.35 9.56
C ALA A 52 4.86 17.06 11.05
N MET A 53 3.63 16.70 11.39
CA MET A 53 3.24 16.37 12.75
C MET A 53 3.88 15.06 13.24
N THR A 54 4.07 14.06 12.38
CA THR A 54 4.73 12.80 12.77
C THR A 54 6.17 13.01 13.19
N HIS A 55 6.86 14.01 12.64
CA HIS A 55 8.23 14.32 13.05
C HIS A 55 8.30 15.06 14.38
N SER A 56 7.23 15.69 14.82
CA SER A 56 7.21 16.51 16.03
C SER A 56 6.37 15.92 17.16
N ASP A 57 5.56 14.89 16.91
CA ASP A 57 4.62 14.34 17.89
C ASP A 57 4.71 12.80 17.90
N GLU A 58 5.18 12.25 19.01
CA GLU A 58 5.36 10.80 19.17
C GLU A 58 4.02 10.04 19.15
N ASP A 59 2.94 10.63 19.67
CA ASP A 59 1.63 9.98 19.68
C ASP A 59 1.10 9.79 18.26
N ILE A 60 1.30 10.78 17.39
CA ILE A 60 0.91 10.69 15.99
C ILE A 60 1.77 9.66 15.26
N ALA A 61 3.07 9.66 15.48
CA ALA A 61 3.98 8.67 14.91
C ALA A 61 3.57 7.26 15.33
N HIS A 62 3.26 7.04 16.59
CA HIS A 62 2.81 5.75 17.12
C HIS A 62 1.48 5.33 16.50
N PHE A 63 0.55 6.24 16.33
CA PHE A 63 -0.74 5.99 15.67
C PHE A 63 -0.53 5.47 14.25
N PHE A 64 0.36 6.08 13.46
CA PHE A 64 0.65 5.62 12.11
C PHE A 64 1.31 4.26 12.10
N GLN A 65 2.23 3.99 13.03
CA GLN A 65 2.86 2.68 13.15
C GLN A 65 1.84 1.58 13.43
N GLU A 66 0.88 1.83 14.32
CA GLU A 66 -0.19 0.88 14.62
C GLU A 66 -1.06 0.62 13.41
N HIS A 67 -1.35 1.65 12.62
CA HIS A 67 -2.14 1.51 11.40
C HIS A 67 -1.42 0.70 10.33
N GLU A 68 -0.10 0.85 10.20
CA GLU A 68 0.70 0.04 9.29
C GLU A 68 0.62 -1.43 9.67
N ILE A 69 0.76 -1.76 10.94
CA ILE A 69 0.66 -3.14 11.44
C ILE A 69 -0.73 -3.70 11.22
N TYR A 70 -1.76 -2.92 11.50
CA TYR A 70 -3.15 -3.32 11.28
C TYR A 70 -3.41 -3.65 9.80
N MET A 71 -2.93 -2.81 8.91
CA MET A 71 -3.08 -3.01 7.46
C MET A 71 -2.33 -4.27 7.02
N THR A 72 -1.11 -4.48 7.51
CA THR A 72 -0.32 -5.67 7.24
C THR A 72 -1.08 -6.93 7.66
N ASP A 73 -1.58 -6.97 8.90
CA ASP A 73 -2.32 -8.12 9.41
C ASP A 73 -3.59 -8.40 8.61
N THR A 74 -4.30 -7.36 8.22
CA THR A 74 -5.53 -7.49 7.44
C THR A 74 -5.24 -8.12 6.08
N ILE A 75 -4.20 -7.68 5.41
CA ILE A 75 -3.80 -8.22 4.11
C ILE A 75 -3.30 -9.65 4.24
N VAL A 76 -2.51 -9.95 5.27
CA VAL A 76 -2.04 -11.32 5.53
C VAL A 76 -3.23 -12.27 5.68
N LYS A 77 -4.22 -11.90 6.48
CA LYS A 77 -5.41 -12.73 6.69
C LYS A 77 -6.20 -12.93 5.39
N LEU A 78 -6.31 -11.87 4.59
CA LEU A 78 -6.96 -11.95 3.29
C LEU A 78 -6.25 -12.93 2.37
N LEU A 79 -4.94 -12.84 2.26
CA LEU A 79 -4.13 -13.75 1.43
C LEU A 79 -4.24 -15.19 1.92
N GLN A 80 -4.17 -15.41 3.23
CA GLN A 80 -4.32 -16.76 3.81
C GLN A 80 -5.68 -17.34 3.50
N SER A 81 -6.73 -16.53 3.53
CA SER A 81 -8.10 -16.99 3.21
C SER A 81 -8.23 -17.43 1.76
N HIS A 82 -7.31 -16.99 0.88
CA HIS A 82 -7.25 -17.40 -0.52
C HIS A 82 -6.19 -18.46 -0.78
N GLY A 83 -5.66 -19.09 0.28
CA GLY A 83 -4.70 -20.18 0.16
C GLY A 83 -3.26 -19.76 -0.03
N ILE A 84 -2.95 -18.49 0.12
CA ILE A 84 -1.57 -17.98 0.02
C ILE A 84 -0.96 -18.00 1.41
N CYS A 85 -0.13 -19.01 1.68
CA CYS A 85 0.46 -19.25 3.00
C CYS A 85 1.97 -19.45 2.89
N SER A 86 2.65 -18.53 2.20
CA SER A 86 4.09 -18.63 2.05
C SER A 86 4.80 -18.30 3.37
N GLU A 87 6.03 -18.78 3.50
CA GLU A 87 6.86 -18.55 4.67
C GLU A 87 7.15 -17.05 4.81
N ASN A 88 7.12 -16.56 6.05
CA ASN A 88 7.36 -15.15 6.37
C ASN A 88 6.39 -14.18 5.67
N LEU A 89 5.14 -14.61 5.53
CA LEU A 89 4.13 -13.82 4.83
C LEU A 89 3.91 -12.42 5.44
N PRO A 90 3.84 -12.24 6.78
CA PRO A 90 3.71 -10.89 7.36
C PRO A 90 4.83 -9.96 6.94
N GLU A 91 6.07 -10.42 6.96
CA GLU A 91 7.24 -9.61 6.57
C GLU A 91 7.17 -9.26 5.07
N LYS A 92 6.81 -10.23 4.25
CA LYS A 92 6.67 -10.01 2.79
C LYS A 92 5.58 -9.00 2.47
N VAL A 93 4.44 -9.07 3.16
CA VAL A 93 3.34 -8.13 2.99
C VAL A 93 3.76 -6.74 3.44
N HIS A 94 4.43 -6.64 4.59
CA HIS A 94 4.88 -5.35 5.11
C HIS A 94 5.86 -4.66 4.16
N ILE A 95 6.83 -5.40 3.62
CA ILE A 95 7.76 -4.89 2.60
C ILE A 95 6.99 -4.43 1.36
N SER A 96 6.01 -5.20 0.93
CA SER A 96 5.19 -4.87 -0.25
C SER A 96 4.41 -3.58 -0.05
N ILE A 97 3.83 -3.38 1.13
CA ILE A 97 3.12 -2.15 1.47
C ILE A 97 4.08 -0.96 1.40
N ASN A 98 5.28 -1.10 1.93
CA ASN A 98 6.28 -0.03 1.91
C ASN A 98 6.72 0.31 0.49
N LEU A 99 6.89 -0.68 -0.38
CA LEU A 99 7.22 -0.45 -1.78
C LEU A 99 6.12 0.34 -2.50
N ILE A 100 4.87 -0.04 -2.26
CA ILE A 100 3.72 0.64 -2.87
C ILE A 100 3.62 2.08 -2.35
N ASP A 101 3.78 2.27 -1.06
CA ASP A 101 3.69 3.58 -0.43
C ASP A 101 4.77 4.52 -0.96
N ASP A 102 6.02 4.07 -1.02
CA ASP A 102 7.14 4.83 -1.58
C ASP A 102 6.87 5.23 -3.04
N LEU A 103 6.41 4.29 -3.84
CA LEU A 103 6.11 4.55 -5.25
C LEU A 103 4.99 5.59 -5.39
N CYS A 104 3.93 5.47 -4.60
CA CYS A 104 2.82 6.40 -4.62
C CYS A 104 3.26 7.81 -4.21
N HIS A 105 4.09 7.92 -3.19
CA HIS A 105 4.64 9.21 -2.74
C HIS A 105 5.49 9.86 -3.83
N GLU A 106 6.33 9.09 -4.48
CA GLU A 106 7.16 9.62 -5.57
C GLU A 106 6.29 10.10 -6.73
N ILE A 107 5.30 9.33 -7.15
CA ILE A 107 4.41 9.69 -8.26
C ILE A 107 3.62 10.97 -7.95
N VAL A 108 3.15 11.11 -6.70
CA VAL A 108 2.29 12.24 -6.34
C VAL A 108 3.09 13.49 -5.99
N TYR A 109 4.23 13.34 -5.30
CA TYR A 109 4.93 14.49 -4.71
C TYR A 109 6.31 14.78 -5.31
N HIS A 110 7.01 13.79 -5.86
CA HIS A 110 8.42 13.91 -6.22
C HIS A 110 8.76 13.33 -7.59
N LYS A 111 7.85 13.44 -8.54
CA LYS A 111 8.04 12.83 -9.87
C LYS A 111 9.31 13.35 -10.55
N HIS A 112 10.14 12.44 -11.00
CA HIS A 112 11.35 12.75 -11.76
C HIS A 112 11.07 12.64 -13.26
N LYS A 113 11.57 13.61 -14.04
CA LYS A 113 11.32 13.65 -15.48
C LYS A 113 11.99 12.51 -16.25
N CYS A 114 13.07 11.96 -15.71
CA CYS A 114 13.84 10.90 -16.36
C CYS A 114 13.30 9.49 -16.13
N MET A 115 12.25 9.33 -15.31
CA MET A 115 11.71 8.03 -14.96
C MET A 115 10.39 7.75 -15.65
N ASN A 116 10.20 6.49 -16.05
CA ASN A 116 8.94 6.02 -16.62
C ASN A 116 8.14 5.31 -15.51
N TYR A 117 7.10 5.97 -15.02
CA TYR A 117 6.33 5.47 -13.88
C TYR A 117 5.41 4.31 -14.22
N ASP A 118 4.98 4.17 -15.47
CA ASP A 118 4.24 2.99 -15.90
C ASP A 118 5.13 1.74 -15.80
N VAL A 119 6.39 1.87 -16.21
CA VAL A 119 7.37 0.80 -16.06
C VAL A 119 7.65 0.51 -14.59
N MET A 120 7.78 1.55 -13.77
CA MET A 120 8.03 1.38 -12.32
C MET A 120 6.87 0.66 -11.63
N ILE A 121 5.63 0.99 -11.98
CA ILE A 121 4.46 0.28 -11.46
C ILE A 121 4.53 -1.20 -11.81
N ASP A 122 4.80 -1.53 -13.06
CA ASP A 122 4.90 -2.91 -13.50
C ASP A 122 6.03 -3.67 -12.78
N LEU A 123 7.18 -3.01 -12.57
CA LEU A 123 8.30 -3.61 -11.84
C LEU A 123 7.97 -3.87 -10.37
N VAL A 124 7.25 -2.95 -9.73
CA VAL A 124 6.80 -3.13 -8.34
C VAL A 124 5.81 -4.28 -8.27
N VAL A 125 4.86 -4.35 -9.20
CA VAL A 125 3.90 -5.47 -9.26
C VAL A 125 4.63 -6.79 -9.42
N ASP A 126 5.58 -6.89 -10.34
CA ASP A 126 6.38 -8.10 -10.56
C ASP A 126 7.15 -8.50 -9.31
N THR A 127 7.75 -7.52 -8.65
CA THR A 127 8.51 -7.76 -7.41
C THR A 127 7.62 -8.33 -6.31
N ILE A 128 6.44 -7.74 -6.12
CA ILE A 128 5.51 -8.18 -5.08
C ILE A 128 4.98 -9.58 -5.39
N VAL A 129 4.60 -9.84 -6.62
CA VAL A 129 4.11 -11.16 -7.03
C VAL A 129 5.18 -12.23 -6.76
N GLY A 130 6.43 -11.95 -7.14
CA GLY A 130 7.54 -12.87 -6.90
C GLY A 130 7.86 -13.05 -5.42
N LEU A 131 7.69 -12.01 -4.62
CA LEU A 131 7.98 -12.05 -3.19
C LEU A 131 6.93 -12.86 -2.43
N ILE A 132 5.64 -12.66 -2.72
CA ILE A 132 4.55 -13.29 -1.99
C ILE A 132 4.33 -14.74 -2.39
N LYS A 133 4.57 -15.07 -3.64
CA LYS A 133 4.50 -16.45 -4.10
C LYS A 133 5.77 -17.19 -3.76
#